data_7512da4af8c5a1d04b9bae7670184373
#
_entry.id   7512da4af8c5a1d04b9bae7670184373
#
_cell.length_a   1.000
_cell.length_b   1.000
_cell.length_c   1.000
_cell.angle_alpha   90.00
_cell.angle_beta   90.00
_cell.angle_gamma   90.00
#
_symmetry.space_group_name_H-M   'P 1'
#
loop_
_entity.id
_entity.type
_entity.pdbx_description
1 polymer ?
#
loop_
_entity_poly.entity_id
_entity_poly.type
_entity_poly.pdbx_seq_one_letter_code
_entity_poly.pdbx_strand_id
1 'polypeptide(L)'
;MLVFGHAGYPVILFPTSKGRYHETKDFNLINAAKWFIDEGLVKIYCPDSVDGLSFYNKDIHPAGRIRNHDWYDRFIEQEVVDAIRGDTHFDKVCISGASFGGYHAANFAFRHPGKVSHLFAMSANYDIKSFMDGYYDDTVFFNNPVDFVPDNTHFELWNMSIVLGAGEHDMCKDPTCRMSHILNEKGINHWLDIRPGANHDWPVWRDMFPHYLSLL
;
A
#
# COMPACT_ATOMS: atom_id res chain seq x y z
N MET A 1 5.94 15.16 3.13
CA MET A 1 6.63 13.85 3.03
C MET A 1 7.88 13.86 3.91
N LEU A 2 8.16 12.77 4.65
CA LEU A 2 9.46 12.52 5.29
C LEU A 2 10.25 11.52 4.45
N VAL A 3 11.59 11.62 4.51
CA VAL A 3 12.49 10.70 3.80
C VAL A 3 13.52 10.17 4.80
N PHE A 4 13.75 8.87 4.79
CA PHE A 4 14.70 8.17 5.65
C PHE A 4 15.66 7.34 4.80
N GLY A 5 16.94 7.49 5.04
CA GLY A 5 18.01 6.85 4.28
C GLY A 5 18.71 7.77 3.30
N HIS A 6 19.91 7.37 2.92
CA HIS A 6 20.81 8.15 2.05
C HIS A 6 21.00 7.49 0.67
N ALA A 7 20.70 6.19 0.55
CA ALA A 7 20.83 5.40 -0.67
C ALA A 7 19.93 4.17 -0.61
N GLY A 8 19.92 3.36 -1.67
CA GLY A 8 19.25 2.07 -1.74
C GLY A 8 17.93 2.09 -2.50
N TYR A 9 17.22 0.97 -2.43
CA TYR A 9 15.98 0.77 -3.15
C TYR A 9 14.88 1.71 -2.65
N PRO A 10 14.16 2.45 -3.51
CA PRO A 10 13.13 3.38 -3.08
C PRO A 10 11.87 2.65 -2.61
N VAL A 11 11.43 2.96 -1.39
CA VAL A 11 10.23 2.40 -0.77
C VAL A 11 9.27 3.53 -0.42
N ILE A 12 8.07 3.54 -1.01
CA ILE A 12 6.99 4.42 -0.56
C ILE A 12 6.25 3.70 0.56
N LEU A 13 6.15 4.32 1.74
CA LEU A 13 5.49 3.76 2.91
C LEU A 13 4.31 4.64 3.32
N PHE A 14 3.09 4.18 3.03
CA PHE A 14 1.86 4.88 3.39
C PHE A 14 1.55 4.76 4.88
N PRO A 15 1.03 5.84 5.52
CA PRO A 15 0.53 5.79 6.89
C PRO A 15 -0.77 4.98 6.99
N THR A 16 -1.17 4.61 8.21
CA THR A 16 -2.44 3.93 8.48
C THR A 16 -3.64 4.90 8.34
N SER A 17 -4.85 4.45 8.68
CA SER A 17 -6.10 5.24 8.59
C SER A 17 -5.97 6.63 9.21
N LYS A 18 -6.16 7.67 8.40
CA LYS A 18 -6.03 9.10 8.78
C LYS A 18 -4.67 9.47 9.38
N GLY A 19 -3.68 8.57 9.27
CA GLY A 19 -2.32 8.82 9.69
C GLY A 19 -1.65 9.92 8.87
N ARG A 20 -0.61 10.52 9.44
CA ARG A 20 0.17 11.57 8.80
C ARG A 20 1.55 11.03 8.42
N TYR A 21 2.25 11.75 7.59
CA TYR A 21 3.59 11.42 7.08
C TYR A 21 4.63 11.06 8.15
N HIS A 22 4.42 11.39 9.41
CA HIS A 22 5.33 11.10 10.54
C HIS A 22 4.93 9.86 11.36
N GLU A 23 3.72 9.32 11.16
CA GLU A 23 3.14 8.25 11.98
C GLU A 23 4.00 6.99 12.01
N THR A 24 4.47 6.53 10.86
CA THR A 24 5.32 5.33 10.75
C THR A 24 6.61 5.43 11.56
N LYS A 25 7.16 6.66 11.71
CA LYS A 25 8.28 6.96 12.59
C LYS A 25 7.84 6.92 14.06
N ASP A 26 6.75 7.59 14.39
CA ASP A 26 6.29 7.74 15.79
C ASP A 26 5.87 6.40 16.40
N PHE A 27 5.37 5.45 15.58
CA PHE A 27 5.05 4.08 15.98
C PHE A 27 6.18 3.07 15.72
N ASN A 28 7.43 3.55 15.53
CA ASN A 28 8.64 2.74 15.41
C ASN A 28 8.69 1.77 14.20
N LEU A 29 7.89 1.95 13.17
CA LEU A 29 7.99 1.14 11.96
C LEU A 29 9.27 1.47 11.19
N ILE A 30 9.64 2.74 11.11
CA ILE A 30 10.93 3.19 10.55
C ILE A 30 12.10 2.63 11.38
N ASN A 31 11.99 2.63 12.72
CA ASN A 31 13.03 2.07 13.58
C ASN A 31 13.20 0.56 13.37
N ALA A 32 12.13 -0.18 13.08
CA ALA A 32 12.22 -1.60 12.74
C ALA A 32 13.01 -1.84 11.45
N ALA A 33 12.95 -0.91 10.50
CA ALA A 33 13.71 -0.96 9.24
C ALA A 33 15.13 -0.33 9.33
N LYS A 34 15.55 0.13 10.53
CA LYS A 34 16.74 0.95 10.73
C LYS A 34 18.00 0.34 10.11
N TRP A 35 18.20 -0.97 10.25
CA TRP A 35 19.37 -1.63 9.69
C TRP A 35 19.43 -1.47 8.16
N PHE A 36 18.32 -1.69 7.44
CA PHE A 36 18.26 -1.53 5.98
C PHE A 36 18.53 -0.08 5.55
N ILE A 37 18.07 0.88 6.35
CA ILE A 37 18.26 2.32 6.11
C ILE A 37 19.73 2.72 6.33
N ASP A 38 20.33 2.28 7.44
CA ASP A 38 21.70 2.63 7.80
C ASP A 38 22.72 2.03 6.84
N GLU A 39 22.49 0.79 6.39
CA GLU A 39 23.33 0.10 5.39
C GLU A 39 23.11 0.65 3.96
N GLY A 40 22.20 1.60 3.77
CA GLY A 40 21.91 2.15 2.44
C GLY A 40 21.26 1.16 1.48
N LEU A 41 20.58 0.14 1.99
CA LEU A 41 19.87 -0.86 1.18
C LEU A 41 18.51 -0.35 0.72
N VAL A 42 17.86 0.49 1.54
CA VAL A 42 16.58 1.13 1.21
C VAL A 42 16.59 2.62 1.55
N LYS A 43 15.84 3.37 0.75
CA LYS A 43 15.48 4.77 1.02
C LYS A 43 13.96 4.87 1.10
N ILE A 44 13.44 5.23 2.28
CA ILE A 44 12.00 5.18 2.57
C ILE A 44 11.40 6.58 2.48
N TYR A 45 10.31 6.70 1.72
CA TYR A 45 9.56 7.93 1.49
C TYR A 45 8.17 7.78 2.10
N CYS A 46 7.84 8.60 3.09
CA CYS A 46 6.57 8.59 3.80
C CYS A 46 5.72 9.80 3.37
N PRO A 47 4.82 9.65 2.38
CA PRO A 47 3.88 10.71 2.01
C PRO A 47 2.84 10.95 3.11
N ASP A 48 2.14 12.07 3.04
CA ASP A 48 0.96 12.31 3.87
C ASP A 48 -0.24 11.53 3.33
N SER A 49 -1.26 11.27 4.14
CA SER A 49 -2.51 10.69 3.66
C SER A 49 -3.56 11.76 3.33
N VAL A 50 -4.52 11.38 2.51
CA VAL A 50 -5.68 12.20 2.12
C VAL A 50 -6.97 11.74 2.81
N ASP A 51 -6.88 10.75 3.67
CA ASP A 51 -8.03 10.02 4.23
C ASP A 51 -9.07 10.93 4.87
N GLY A 52 -8.63 11.93 5.64
CA GLY A 52 -9.50 12.91 6.27
C GLY A 52 -10.23 13.85 5.30
N LEU A 53 -9.76 13.95 4.05
CA LEU A 53 -10.40 14.72 2.98
C LEU A 53 -11.15 13.84 1.98
N SER A 54 -10.94 12.53 2.05
CA SER A 54 -11.53 11.52 1.16
C SER A 54 -12.46 10.57 1.92
N PHE A 55 -12.15 9.29 2.01
CA PHE A 55 -13.01 8.23 2.53
C PHE A 55 -13.59 8.48 3.94
N TYR A 56 -12.84 9.15 4.80
CA TYR A 56 -13.25 9.47 6.17
C TYR A 56 -13.99 10.82 6.29
N ASN A 57 -14.10 11.59 5.20
CA ASN A 57 -14.89 12.83 5.21
C ASN A 57 -16.37 12.52 4.95
N LYS A 58 -17.11 12.30 6.03
CA LYS A 58 -18.54 12.00 5.94
C LYS A 58 -19.41 13.24 5.70
N ASP A 59 -18.83 14.45 5.72
CA ASP A 59 -19.54 15.71 5.49
C ASP A 59 -19.72 16.01 3.98
N ILE A 60 -19.01 15.28 3.09
CA ILE A 60 -19.14 15.44 1.64
C ILE A 60 -19.77 14.20 1.01
N HIS A 61 -20.41 14.42 -0.14
CA HIS A 61 -20.99 13.33 -0.94
C HIS A 61 -19.92 12.27 -1.32
N PRO A 62 -20.26 10.96 -1.36
CA PRO A 62 -19.32 9.90 -1.70
C PRO A 62 -18.56 10.12 -3.01
N ALA A 63 -19.23 10.66 -4.05
CA ALA A 63 -18.54 11.05 -5.29
C ALA A 63 -17.40 12.06 -5.07
N GLY A 64 -17.51 12.94 -4.07
CA GLY A 64 -16.43 13.85 -3.69
C GLY A 64 -15.29 13.13 -2.97
N ARG A 65 -15.62 12.12 -2.13
CA ARG A 65 -14.62 11.32 -1.41
C ARG A 65 -13.73 10.56 -2.37
N ILE A 66 -14.35 9.83 -3.31
CA ILE A 66 -13.58 9.03 -4.27
C ILE A 66 -12.79 9.91 -5.25
N ARG A 67 -13.33 11.06 -5.67
CA ARG A 67 -12.59 12.01 -6.49
C ARG A 67 -11.36 12.57 -5.78
N ASN A 68 -11.46 12.89 -4.49
CA ASN A 68 -10.31 13.36 -3.70
C ASN A 68 -9.25 12.27 -3.56
N HIS A 69 -9.67 11.01 -3.43
CA HIS A 69 -8.75 9.88 -3.43
C HIS A 69 -8.08 9.70 -4.81
N ASP A 70 -8.81 9.78 -5.91
CA ASP A 70 -8.27 9.66 -7.25
C ASP A 70 -7.24 10.78 -7.57
N TRP A 71 -7.48 11.99 -7.09
CA TRP A 71 -6.48 13.07 -7.17
C TRP A 71 -5.22 12.77 -6.34
N TYR A 72 -5.38 12.15 -5.18
CA TYR A 72 -4.25 11.72 -4.36
C TYR A 72 -3.44 10.62 -5.05
N ASP A 73 -4.09 9.64 -5.64
CA ASP A 73 -3.44 8.58 -6.41
C ASP A 73 -2.60 9.18 -7.57
N ARG A 74 -3.17 10.13 -8.32
CA ARG A 74 -2.44 10.86 -9.37
C ARG A 74 -1.28 11.69 -8.84
N PHE A 75 -1.44 12.32 -7.67
CA PHE A 75 -0.35 13.05 -7.01
C PHE A 75 0.81 12.10 -6.64
N ILE A 76 0.50 10.93 -6.09
CA ILE A 76 1.54 9.92 -5.82
C ILE A 76 2.21 9.48 -7.12
N GLU A 77 1.43 9.24 -8.17
CA GLU A 77 1.93 8.80 -9.47
C GLU A 77 2.86 9.82 -10.15
N GLN A 78 2.42 11.07 -10.22
CA GLN A 78 3.05 12.10 -11.06
C GLN A 78 4.08 12.94 -10.31
N GLU A 79 3.87 13.18 -9.02
CA GLU A 79 4.76 14.06 -8.25
C GLU A 79 5.71 13.24 -7.35
N VAL A 80 5.18 12.26 -6.60
CA VAL A 80 6.00 11.54 -5.62
C VAL A 80 6.91 10.53 -6.32
N VAL A 81 6.37 9.70 -7.21
CA VAL A 81 7.16 8.69 -7.94
C VAL A 81 8.19 9.36 -8.84
N ASP A 82 7.82 10.44 -9.56
CA ASP A 82 8.77 11.13 -10.44
C ASP A 82 9.87 11.83 -9.64
N ALA A 83 9.57 12.43 -8.49
CA ALA A 83 10.59 12.97 -7.58
C ALA A 83 11.54 11.87 -7.06
N ILE A 84 11.01 10.70 -6.70
CA ILE A 84 11.81 9.54 -6.25
C ILE A 84 12.73 9.03 -7.37
N ARG A 85 12.22 8.94 -8.60
CA ARG A 85 13.03 8.53 -9.76
C ARG A 85 14.17 9.49 -10.03
N GLY A 86 13.92 10.79 -9.90
CA GLY A 86 14.97 11.82 -10.00
C GLY A 86 16.02 11.74 -8.89
N ASP A 87 15.61 11.36 -7.67
CA ASP A 87 16.48 11.26 -6.51
C ASP A 87 17.29 9.96 -6.45
N THR A 88 16.74 8.84 -6.93
CA THR A 88 17.32 7.50 -6.77
C THR A 88 17.78 6.86 -8.07
N HIS A 89 17.35 7.35 -9.22
CA HIS A 89 17.58 6.78 -10.56
C HIS A 89 17.01 5.36 -10.77
N PHE A 90 16.12 4.89 -9.89
CA PHE A 90 15.36 3.66 -10.10
C PHE A 90 14.11 3.93 -10.94
N ASP A 91 13.81 3.06 -11.90
CA ASP A 91 12.63 3.18 -12.77
C ASP A 91 11.33 2.79 -12.06
N LYS A 92 11.42 1.88 -11.10
CA LYS A 92 10.29 1.37 -10.32
C LYS A 92 10.56 1.52 -8.82
N VAL A 93 9.47 1.59 -8.05
CA VAL A 93 9.50 1.68 -6.59
C VAL A 93 8.95 0.41 -5.95
N CYS A 94 9.38 0.13 -4.72
CA CYS A 94 8.64 -0.70 -3.79
C CYS A 94 7.56 0.15 -3.12
N ILE A 95 6.38 -0.40 -2.93
CA ILE A 95 5.28 0.30 -2.26
C ILE A 95 4.75 -0.53 -1.11
N SER A 96 4.54 0.08 0.05
CA SER A 96 4.15 -0.61 1.27
C SER A 96 3.23 0.25 2.13
N GLY A 97 2.54 -0.41 3.04
CA GLY A 97 1.72 0.21 4.08
C GLY A 97 1.01 -0.82 4.93
N ALA A 98 0.53 -0.38 6.09
CA ALA A 98 -0.26 -1.20 7.00
C ALA A 98 -1.69 -0.69 7.11
N SER A 99 -2.66 -1.59 7.35
CA SER A 99 -4.07 -1.23 7.50
C SER A 99 -4.59 -0.48 6.26
N PHE A 100 -5.12 0.72 6.41
CA PHE A 100 -5.56 1.54 5.27
C PHE A 100 -4.39 2.02 4.39
N GLY A 101 -3.19 2.15 4.96
CA GLY A 101 -1.97 2.35 4.18
C GLY A 101 -1.65 1.17 3.26
N GLY A 102 -1.98 -0.05 3.69
CA GLY A 102 -1.90 -1.25 2.86
C GLY A 102 -2.91 -1.22 1.70
N TYR A 103 -4.11 -0.66 1.91
CA TYR A 103 -5.06 -0.39 0.83
C TYR A 103 -4.46 0.61 -0.19
N HIS A 104 -3.91 1.74 0.27
CA HIS A 104 -3.28 2.71 -0.62
C HIS A 104 -2.16 2.08 -1.44
N ALA A 105 -1.31 1.27 -0.79
CA ALA A 105 -0.22 0.56 -1.46
C ALA A 105 -0.74 -0.42 -2.52
N ALA A 106 -1.71 -1.25 -2.17
CA ALA A 106 -2.28 -2.25 -3.09
C ALA A 106 -3.05 -1.60 -4.25
N ASN A 107 -3.89 -0.58 -3.95
CA ASN A 107 -4.63 0.15 -4.98
C ASN A 107 -3.68 0.79 -5.99
N PHE A 108 -2.65 1.49 -5.51
CA PHE A 108 -1.66 2.11 -6.37
C PHE A 108 -0.88 1.07 -7.21
N ALA A 109 -0.39 0.00 -6.58
CA ALA A 109 0.39 -1.03 -7.26
C ALA A 109 -0.40 -1.70 -8.40
N PHE A 110 -1.67 -2.04 -8.15
CA PHE A 110 -2.51 -2.70 -9.14
C PHE A 110 -3.02 -1.75 -10.24
N ARG A 111 -3.13 -0.44 -9.96
CA ARG A 111 -3.46 0.58 -10.98
C ARG A 111 -2.27 0.97 -11.83
N HIS A 112 -1.06 1.00 -11.27
CA HIS A 112 0.16 1.49 -11.90
C HIS A 112 1.29 0.43 -11.91
N PRO A 113 1.04 -0.80 -12.38
CA PRO A 113 2.00 -1.90 -12.25
C PRO A 113 3.33 -1.64 -13.01
N GLY A 114 3.32 -0.79 -14.02
CA GLY A 114 4.53 -0.35 -14.71
C GLY A 114 5.49 0.51 -13.88
N LYS A 115 5.00 1.08 -12.76
CA LYS A 115 5.80 1.93 -11.84
C LYS A 115 6.21 1.20 -10.55
N VAL A 116 5.66 0.01 -10.30
CA VAL A 116 5.86 -0.74 -9.06
C VAL A 116 6.57 -2.06 -9.36
N SER A 117 7.61 -2.37 -8.59
CA SER A 117 8.32 -3.65 -8.65
C SER A 117 7.93 -4.58 -7.52
N HIS A 118 7.64 -4.01 -6.34
CA HIS A 118 7.30 -4.76 -5.12
C HIS A 118 6.11 -4.12 -4.43
N LEU A 119 5.14 -4.94 -4.03
CA LEU A 119 4.02 -4.57 -3.18
C LEU A 119 4.11 -5.34 -1.85
N PHE A 120 4.21 -4.63 -0.73
CA PHE A 120 4.15 -5.20 0.62
C PHE A 120 2.94 -4.64 1.35
N ALA A 121 1.81 -5.33 1.27
CA ALA A 121 0.56 -4.91 1.91
C ALA A 121 0.37 -5.65 3.24
N MET A 122 0.45 -4.93 4.34
CA MET A 122 0.31 -5.47 5.70
C MET A 122 -1.09 -5.18 6.24
N SER A 123 -1.86 -6.21 6.59
CA SER A 123 -3.19 -6.07 7.19
C SER A 123 -4.12 -5.14 6.40
N ALA A 124 -4.11 -5.28 5.08
CA ALA A 124 -4.79 -4.35 4.18
C ALA A 124 -6.27 -4.71 3.97
N ASN A 125 -7.09 -3.68 3.78
CA ASN A 125 -8.39 -3.82 3.14
C ASN A 125 -8.24 -3.64 1.63
N TYR A 126 -9.08 -4.32 0.85
CA TYR A 126 -9.06 -4.26 -0.62
C TYR A 126 -10.45 -3.92 -1.20
N ASP A 127 -11.42 -3.63 -0.33
CA ASP A 127 -12.78 -3.26 -0.68
C ASP A 127 -13.21 -1.99 0.06
N ILE A 128 -13.37 -0.87 -0.68
CA ILE A 128 -13.70 0.44 -0.09
C ILE A 128 -15.19 0.75 -0.17
N LYS A 129 -16.03 -0.17 -0.60
CA LYS A 129 -17.48 0.09 -0.79
C LYS A 129 -18.18 0.50 0.50
N SER A 130 -17.72 0.04 1.67
CA SER A 130 -18.25 0.46 2.97
C SER A 130 -18.04 1.95 3.29
N PHE A 131 -17.09 2.61 2.61
CA PHE A 131 -16.85 4.06 2.76
C PHE A 131 -17.73 4.89 1.83
N MET A 132 -18.44 4.25 0.87
CA MET A 132 -19.13 4.92 -0.22
C MET A 132 -20.64 5.11 0.02
N ASP A 133 -21.17 4.65 1.16
CA ASP A 133 -22.59 4.82 1.56
C ASP A 133 -23.56 4.39 0.43
N GLY A 134 -23.24 3.32 -0.30
CA GLY A 134 -24.02 2.79 -1.43
C GLY A 134 -23.77 3.47 -2.78
N TYR A 135 -22.96 4.55 -2.84
CA TYR A 135 -22.58 5.17 -4.11
C TYR A 135 -21.55 4.29 -4.85
N TYR A 136 -21.73 4.15 -6.18
CA TYR A 136 -20.84 3.37 -7.02
C TYR A 136 -20.82 3.95 -8.44
N ASP A 137 -19.63 4.20 -8.97
CA ASP A 137 -19.36 4.64 -10.35
C ASP A 137 -18.03 4.05 -10.84
N ASP A 138 -17.62 4.38 -12.06
CA ASP A 138 -16.36 3.93 -12.63
C ASP A 138 -15.14 4.35 -11.80
N THR A 139 -15.20 5.51 -11.12
CA THR A 139 -14.11 5.97 -10.27
C THR A 139 -14.00 5.08 -9.03
N VAL A 140 -15.12 4.65 -8.45
CA VAL A 140 -15.13 3.67 -7.34
C VAL A 140 -14.62 2.32 -7.85
N PHE A 141 -15.11 1.84 -9.00
CA PHE A 141 -14.66 0.57 -9.59
C PHE A 141 -13.13 0.53 -9.72
N PHE A 142 -12.52 1.52 -10.37
CA PHE A 142 -11.07 1.59 -10.60
C PHE A 142 -10.23 1.92 -9.35
N ASN A 143 -10.85 2.19 -8.20
CA ASN A 143 -10.20 2.37 -6.90
C ASN A 143 -10.60 1.30 -5.89
N ASN A 144 -11.27 0.23 -6.34
CA ASN A 144 -11.66 -0.90 -5.51
C ASN A 144 -10.96 -2.19 -5.98
N PRO A 145 -9.79 -2.54 -5.43
CA PRO A 145 -8.96 -3.65 -5.94
C PRO A 145 -9.71 -4.96 -6.18
N VAL A 146 -10.64 -5.35 -5.31
CA VAL A 146 -11.41 -6.59 -5.50
C VAL A 146 -12.34 -6.57 -6.72
N ASP A 147 -12.65 -5.38 -7.25
CA ASP A 147 -13.51 -5.25 -8.43
C ASP A 147 -12.69 -5.17 -9.73
N PHE A 148 -11.63 -4.34 -9.79
CA PHE A 148 -10.91 -4.13 -11.06
C PHE A 148 -9.74 -5.09 -11.30
N VAL A 149 -9.13 -5.65 -10.26
CA VAL A 149 -8.00 -6.58 -10.45
C VAL A 149 -8.38 -7.82 -11.25
N PRO A 150 -9.56 -8.44 -11.08
CA PRO A 150 -9.97 -9.58 -11.90
C PRO A 150 -9.86 -9.32 -13.40
N ASP A 151 -10.22 -8.12 -13.86
CA ASP A 151 -10.23 -7.74 -15.28
C ASP A 151 -8.94 -7.05 -15.76
N ASN A 152 -8.03 -6.73 -14.85
CA ASN A 152 -6.78 -6.04 -15.20
C ASN A 152 -5.83 -6.99 -15.96
N THR A 153 -5.49 -6.64 -17.19
CA THR A 153 -4.62 -7.43 -18.08
C THR A 153 -3.23 -6.85 -18.29
N HIS A 154 -2.84 -5.84 -17.50
CA HIS A 154 -1.53 -5.22 -17.65
C HIS A 154 -0.42 -6.21 -17.30
N PHE A 155 0.44 -6.54 -18.26
CA PHE A 155 1.43 -7.64 -18.15
C PHE A 155 2.41 -7.48 -16.99
N GLU A 156 2.70 -6.24 -16.55
CA GLU A 156 3.61 -5.99 -15.42
C GLU A 156 3.06 -6.47 -14.07
N LEU A 157 1.77 -6.79 -13.96
CA LEU A 157 1.21 -7.42 -12.76
C LEU A 157 1.85 -8.79 -12.47
N TRP A 158 2.21 -9.56 -13.52
CA TRP A 158 2.87 -10.86 -13.39
C TRP A 158 4.37 -10.75 -13.10
N ASN A 159 4.96 -9.57 -13.29
CA ASN A 159 6.37 -9.29 -13.00
C ASN A 159 6.58 -8.65 -11.61
N MET A 160 5.48 -8.30 -10.92
CA MET A 160 5.55 -7.66 -9.61
C MET A 160 5.77 -8.70 -8.51
N SER A 161 6.68 -8.43 -7.59
CA SER A 161 6.82 -9.20 -6.35
C SER A 161 5.76 -8.73 -5.34
N ILE A 162 4.86 -9.62 -4.92
CA ILE A 162 3.72 -9.26 -4.09
C ILE A 162 3.75 -10.05 -2.79
N VAL A 163 3.66 -9.35 -1.67
CA VAL A 163 3.43 -9.93 -0.34
C VAL A 163 2.14 -9.36 0.24
N LEU A 164 1.23 -10.26 0.61
CA LEU A 164 -0.01 -9.93 1.30
C LEU A 164 0.06 -10.51 2.71
N GLY A 165 0.28 -9.66 3.72
CA GLY A 165 0.43 -10.06 5.10
C GLY A 165 -0.78 -9.75 5.96
N ALA A 166 -1.11 -10.62 6.92
CA ALA A 166 -2.10 -10.36 7.96
C ALA A 166 -1.84 -11.22 9.21
N GLY A 167 -2.37 -10.81 10.36
CA GLY A 167 -2.40 -11.64 11.55
C GLY A 167 -3.52 -12.70 11.48
N GLU A 168 -3.36 -13.81 12.21
CA GLU A 168 -4.40 -14.85 12.28
C GLU A 168 -5.71 -14.33 12.89
N HIS A 169 -5.61 -13.40 13.84
CA HIS A 169 -6.75 -12.77 14.55
C HIS A 169 -7.02 -11.34 14.04
N ASP A 170 -6.52 -11.00 12.87
CA ASP A 170 -6.66 -9.69 12.25
C ASP A 170 -8.01 -9.57 11.52
N MET A 171 -8.70 -8.43 11.69
CA MET A 171 -9.92 -8.14 10.95
C MET A 171 -9.70 -8.06 9.43
N CYS A 172 -8.49 -7.80 8.98
CA CYS A 172 -8.11 -7.77 7.57
C CYS A 172 -7.62 -9.13 7.04
N LYS A 173 -7.64 -10.21 7.83
CA LYS A 173 -7.28 -11.55 7.37
C LYS A 173 -8.15 -12.02 6.21
N ASP A 174 -9.48 -11.97 6.38
CA ASP A 174 -10.40 -12.43 5.34
C ASP A 174 -10.31 -11.57 4.06
N PRO A 175 -10.27 -10.22 4.11
CA PRO A 175 -9.93 -9.38 2.96
C PRO A 175 -8.62 -9.76 2.29
N THR A 176 -7.56 -10.03 3.06
CA THR A 176 -6.24 -10.44 2.55
C THR A 176 -6.30 -11.81 1.85
N CYS A 177 -6.98 -12.80 2.45
CA CYS A 177 -7.18 -14.11 1.83
C CYS A 177 -8.02 -14.02 0.55
N ARG A 178 -9.05 -13.15 0.52
CA ARG A 178 -9.86 -12.91 -0.67
C ARG A 178 -9.02 -12.33 -1.82
N MET A 179 -8.18 -11.34 -1.55
CA MET A 179 -7.28 -10.77 -2.56
C MET A 179 -6.27 -11.81 -3.05
N SER A 180 -5.70 -12.62 -2.16
CA SER A 180 -4.83 -13.74 -2.53
C SER A 180 -5.55 -14.73 -3.45
N HIS A 181 -6.81 -15.04 -3.19
CA HIS A 181 -7.60 -15.91 -4.07
C HIS A 181 -7.75 -15.29 -5.48
N ILE A 182 -8.09 -14.00 -5.58
CA ILE A 182 -8.17 -13.28 -6.87
C ILE A 182 -6.84 -13.36 -7.63
N LEU A 183 -5.70 -13.13 -6.96
CA LEU A 183 -4.39 -13.22 -7.62
C LEU A 183 -4.07 -14.65 -8.08
N ASN A 184 -4.44 -15.66 -7.30
CA ASN A 184 -4.30 -17.07 -7.68
C ASN A 184 -5.12 -17.42 -8.92
N GLU A 185 -6.38 -16.99 -9.00
CA GLU A 185 -7.24 -17.22 -10.17
C GLU A 185 -6.67 -16.58 -11.44
N LYS A 186 -5.95 -15.46 -11.29
CA LYS A 186 -5.24 -14.80 -12.39
C LYS A 186 -3.87 -15.43 -12.71
N GLY A 187 -3.37 -16.38 -11.92
CA GLY A 187 -2.03 -16.93 -12.06
C GLY A 187 -0.93 -15.90 -11.74
N ILE A 188 -1.21 -14.92 -10.87
CA ILE A 188 -0.21 -13.94 -10.40
C ILE A 188 0.48 -14.51 -9.16
N ASN A 189 1.79 -14.72 -9.26
CA ASN A 189 2.58 -15.20 -8.13
C ASN A 189 2.62 -14.17 -7.01
N HIS A 190 2.37 -14.62 -5.79
CA HIS A 190 2.44 -13.79 -4.59
C HIS A 190 2.70 -14.65 -3.35
N TRP A 191 3.16 -14.02 -2.28
CA TRP A 191 3.27 -14.66 -0.98
C TRP A 191 2.14 -14.18 -0.07
N LEU A 192 1.32 -15.14 0.40
CA LEU A 192 0.34 -14.92 1.46
C LEU A 192 0.98 -15.26 2.81
N ASP A 193 1.22 -14.24 3.66
CA ASP A 193 1.85 -14.37 4.97
C ASP A 193 0.81 -14.18 6.09
N ILE A 194 0.28 -15.28 6.62
CA ILE A 194 -0.63 -15.23 7.78
C ILE A 194 0.15 -15.56 9.05
N ARG A 195 0.36 -14.56 9.92
CA ARG A 195 1.12 -14.70 11.16
C ARG A 195 0.29 -15.34 12.27
N PRO A 196 0.67 -16.54 12.77
CA PRO A 196 -0.07 -17.22 13.83
C PRO A 196 -0.15 -16.38 15.12
N GLY A 197 -1.34 -16.35 15.74
CA GLY A 197 -1.59 -15.64 17.00
C GLY A 197 -1.53 -14.11 16.91
N ALA A 198 -1.24 -13.54 15.76
CA ALA A 198 -1.07 -12.10 15.58
C ALA A 198 -2.40 -11.37 15.35
N ASN A 199 -2.48 -10.12 15.82
CA ASN A 199 -3.63 -9.23 15.70
C ASN A 199 -3.39 -8.11 14.69
N HIS A 200 -4.35 -7.19 14.53
CA HIS A 200 -4.24 -5.98 13.74
C HIS A 200 -3.53 -4.87 14.51
N ASP A 201 -2.19 -4.90 14.62
CA ASP A 201 -1.46 -3.97 15.48
C ASP A 201 -0.01 -3.75 15.04
N TRP A 202 0.57 -2.64 15.47
CA TRP A 202 1.93 -2.18 15.20
C TRP A 202 3.04 -3.21 15.51
N PRO A 203 3.00 -3.98 16.61
CA PRO A 203 4.01 -5.02 16.86
C PRO A 203 4.14 -6.01 15.71
N VAL A 204 3.02 -6.42 15.12
CA VAL A 204 2.97 -7.36 13.99
C VAL A 204 3.59 -6.72 12.75
N TRP A 205 3.23 -5.47 12.45
CA TRP A 205 3.77 -4.76 11.28
C TRP A 205 5.26 -4.44 11.41
N ARG A 206 5.75 -4.19 12.64
CA ARG A 206 7.19 -4.03 12.92
C ARG A 206 7.99 -5.30 12.73
N ASP A 207 7.38 -6.46 12.82
CA ASP A 207 8.00 -7.75 12.50
C ASP A 207 7.91 -8.08 11.01
N MET A 208 6.77 -7.81 10.39
CA MET A 208 6.53 -8.04 8.95
C MET A 208 7.42 -7.16 8.06
N PHE A 209 7.46 -5.86 8.32
CA PHE A 209 8.06 -4.89 7.40
C PHE A 209 9.55 -5.15 7.11
N PRO A 210 10.45 -5.30 8.11
CA PRO A 210 11.85 -5.63 7.85
C PRO A 210 12.01 -7.01 7.18
N HIS A 211 11.16 -7.98 7.49
CA HIS A 211 11.18 -9.28 6.81
C HIS A 211 10.86 -9.12 5.32
N TYR A 212 9.88 -8.29 4.96
CA TYR A 212 9.55 -8.04 3.55
C TYR A 212 10.63 -7.21 2.84
N LEU A 213 11.28 -6.25 3.53
CA LEU A 213 12.40 -5.50 2.98
C LEU A 213 13.59 -6.40 2.62
N SER A 214 13.75 -7.56 3.25
CA SER A 214 14.80 -8.53 2.91
C SER A 214 14.60 -9.20 1.54
N LEU A 215 13.47 -8.96 0.87
CA LEU A 215 13.16 -9.46 -0.47
C LEU A 215 13.59 -8.48 -1.58
N LEU A 216 14.01 -7.27 -1.22
CA LEU A 216 14.54 -6.26 -2.14
C LEU A 216 16.01 -6.54 -2.47
#